data_af9491e5cadcb1866f2a63887754d4c1
#
_entry.id   af9491e5cadcb1866f2a63887754d4c1
#
_cell.length_a   1.000
_cell.length_b   1.000
_cell.length_c   1.000
_cell.angle_alpha   90.00
_cell.angle_beta   90.00
_cell.angle_gamma   90.00
#
_symmetry.space_group_name_H-M   'P 1'
#
loop_
_entity.id
_entity.type
_entity.pdbx_description
1 polymer ?
#
loop_
_entity_poly.entity_id
_entity_poly.type
_entity_poly.pdbx_seq_one_letter_code
_entity_poly.pdbx_strand_id
1 'polypeptide(L)'
;MSKLLINCRDLSYFSSLGASEQSTSESENWDLRQLNWTVETGDRVCFIYEDEEQKQVFWRLLLNKLKPKSGLLEIQSGVLVYSDEMLWTRARRNEGLDANLESKIFEARPWLNGRMVNVMQLVDRVGLSVGLLKIPLEKLQARDQLKAWLVMMMAAKVKVWLVDTLMKQIHGENLKLLMEWLSGFSGAWVTFKDETQTEEKFTPMMTSSVHLHRDGSLTGPSTPSLTGV
;
A
#
# COMPACT_ATOMS: atom_id res chain seq x y z
N MET A 1 9.56 10.69 17.38
CA MET A 1 8.12 10.51 17.63
C MET A 1 7.48 9.96 16.38
N SER A 2 6.82 8.82 16.47
CA SER A 2 6.00 8.27 15.38
C SER A 2 4.79 9.20 15.14
N LYS A 3 4.36 9.26 13.90
CA LYS A 3 3.20 10.07 13.49
C LYS A 3 2.13 9.14 12.95
N LEU A 4 0.92 9.24 13.48
CA LEU A 4 -0.25 8.52 12.99
C LEU A 4 -0.50 8.84 11.51
N LEU A 5 -0.72 7.83 10.70
CA LEU A 5 -0.99 7.95 9.26
C LEU A 5 -2.40 7.45 8.91
N ILE A 6 -2.79 6.32 9.46
CA ILE A 6 -4.13 5.73 9.27
C ILE A 6 -4.68 5.30 10.64
N ASN A 7 -5.98 5.47 10.82
CA ASN A 7 -6.69 5.05 12.01
C ASN A 7 -8.03 4.41 11.62
N CYS A 8 -8.19 3.15 11.96
CA CYS A 8 -9.44 2.41 11.83
C CYS A 8 -10.02 2.18 13.22
N ARG A 9 -11.29 2.52 13.43
CA ARG A 9 -12.02 2.31 14.69
C ARG A 9 -13.37 1.68 14.41
N ASP A 10 -13.59 0.50 14.97
CA ASP A 10 -14.83 -0.26 14.84
C ASP A 10 -15.33 -0.36 13.39
N LEU A 11 -14.35 -0.35 12.45
CA LEU A 11 -14.61 -0.32 11.02
C LEU A 11 -15.23 -1.63 10.59
N SER A 12 -16.40 -1.55 9.93
CA SER A 12 -17.08 -2.71 9.39
C SER A 12 -17.53 -2.46 7.95
N TYR A 13 -17.55 -3.51 7.16
CA TYR A 13 -18.02 -3.51 5.79
C TYR A 13 -18.67 -4.83 5.44
N PHE A 14 -19.74 -4.78 4.67
CA PHE A 14 -20.39 -5.95 4.07
C PHE A 14 -20.75 -5.63 2.62
N SER A 15 -20.55 -6.57 1.72
CA SER A 15 -20.99 -6.47 0.35
C SER A 15 -22.45 -6.92 0.27
N SER A 16 -23.32 -6.08 -0.30
CA SER A 16 -24.75 -6.42 -0.50
C SER A 16 -24.98 -7.44 -1.61
N LEU A 17 -23.93 -7.98 -2.22
CA LEU A 17 -24.01 -8.88 -3.38
C LEU A 17 -24.40 -10.34 -3.04
N GLY A 18 -24.49 -10.70 -1.77
CA GLY A 18 -24.84 -12.07 -1.33
C GLY A 18 -26.24 -12.23 -0.73
N ALA A 19 -27.03 -11.17 -0.59
CA ALA A 19 -28.39 -11.27 -0.07
C ALA A 19 -29.35 -11.75 -1.18
N SER A 20 -29.36 -13.05 -1.47
CA SER A 20 -30.54 -13.67 -2.08
C SER A 20 -31.66 -13.57 -1.03
N GLU A 21 -32.81 -13.03 -1.42
CA GLU A 21 -33.98 -12.69 -0.61
C GLU A 21 -34.62 -13.86 0.18
N GLN A 22 -33.92 -14.96 0.43
CA GLN A 22 -34.50 -16.18 1.01
C GLN A 22 -33.80 -16.79 2.22
N SER A 23 -32.78 -16.18 2.81
CA SER A 23 -32.21 -16.69 4.07
C SER A 23 -32.66 -15.89 5.26
N THR A 24 -33.67 -16.42 5.99
CA THR A 24 -34.19 -15.92 7.27
C THR A 24 -33.27 -16.25 8.47
N SER A 25 -31.99 -16.42 8.27
CA SER A 25 -31.01 -16.56 9.36
C SER A 25 -30.04 -15.37 9.32
N GLU A 26 -30.04 -14.61 10.41
CA GLU A 26 -29.26 -13.37 10.67
C GLU A 26 -27.73 -13.61 10.76
N SER A 27 -27.13 -14.47 9.96
CA SER A 27 -25.70 -14.41 9.77
C SER A 27 -25.41 -13.40 8.66
N GLU A 28 -25.44 -12.11 8.99
CA GLU A 28 -24.87 -11.09 8.15
C GLU A 28 -23.42 -11.50 7.83
N ASN A 29 -23.16 -11.88 6.60
CA ASN A 29 -21.81 -12.18 6.14
C ASN A 29 -21.05 -10.84 6.05
N TRP A 30 -20.38 -10.51 7.12
CA TRP A 30 -19.49 -9.36 7.16
C TRP A 30 -18.19 -9.71 6.44
N ASP A 31 -17.86 -8.92 5.42
CA ASP A 31 -16.54 -9.02 4.78
C ASP A 31 -15.45 -8.53 5.74
N LEU A 32 -15.78 -7.50 6.57
CA LEU A 32 -14.92 -6.96 7.62
C LEU A 32 -15.76 -6.59 8.85
N ARG A 33 -15.29 -6.94 10.05
CA ARG A 33 -16.07 -6.80 11.28
C ARG A 33 -15.30 -6.09 12.39
N GLN A 34 -15.75 -4.91 12.78
CA GLN A 34 -15.25 -4.15 13.93
C GLN A 34 -13.72 -4.03 13.98
N LEU A 35 -13.09 -3.73 12.83
CA LEU A 35 -11.66 -3.63 12.74
C LEU A 35 -11.16 -2.42 13.52
N ASN A 36 -10.18 -2.66 14.40
CA ASN A 36 -9.45 -1.64 15.13
C ASN A 36 -7.97 -1.76 14.80
N TRP A 37 -7.44 -0.78 14.09
CA TRP A 37 -6.07 -0.82 13.62
C TRP A 37 -5.51 0.58 13.32
N THR A 38 -4.23 0.77 13.57
CA THR A 38 -3.53 2.03 13.27
C THR A 38 -2.25 1.76 12.49
N VAL A 39 -1.85 2.76 11.71
CA VAL A 39 -0.57 2.80 11.01
C VAL A 39 0.15 4.08 11.36
N GLU A 40 1.39 3.95 11.78
CA GLU A 40 2.26 5.07 12.08
C GLU A 40 3.48 5.14 11.14
N THR A 41 4.17 6.26 11.17
CA THR A 41 5.43 6.40 10.41
C THR A 41 6.45 5.39 10.92
N GLY A 42 7.07 4.67 9.97
CA GLY A 42 8.05 3.64 10.28
C GLY A 42 7.47 2.23 10.38
N ASP A 43 6.15 2.08 10.43
CA ASP A 43 5.53 0.76 10.51
C ASP A 43 5.82 -0.11 9.29
N ARG A 44 6.01 -1.39 9.55
CA ARG A 44 6.24 -2.46 8.58
C ARG A 44 5.27 -3.58 8.92
N VAL A 45 4.09 -3.57 8.31
CA VAL A 45 2.99 -4.45 8.69
C VAL A 45 2.77 -5.53 7.65
N CYS A 46 2.70 -6.78 8.09
CA CYS A 46 2.25 -7.90 7.27
C CYS A 46 0.81 -8.25 7.63
N PHE A 47 -0.12 -8.03 6.71
CA PHE A 47 -1.48 -8.57 6.81
C PHE A 47 -1.49 -10.00 6.29
N ILE A 48 -1.85 -10.93 7.18
CA ILE A 48 -2.07 -12.33 6.85
C ILE A 48 -3.58 -12.50 6.69
N TYR A 49 -4.02 -12.93 5.53
CA TYR A 49 -5.45 -13.08 5.23
C TYR A 49 -5.79 -14.54 4.90
N GLU A 50 -7.00 -14.94 5.29
CA GLU A 50 -7.57 -16.25 5.00
C GLU A 50 -8.49 -16.23 3.76
N ASP A 51 -8.96 -15.04 3.38
CA ASP A 51 -9.89 -14.84 2.28
C ASP A 51 -9.48 -13.68 1.37
N GLU A 52 -9.34 -13.94 0.07
CA GLU A 52 -8.90 -12.97 -0.91
C GLU A 52 -9.94 -11.85 -1.13
N GLU A 53 -11.25 -12.15 -1.02
CA GLU A 53 -12.30 -11.14 -1.21
C GLU A 53 -12.27 -10.13 -0.08
N GLN A 54 -12.11 -10.59 1.16
CA GLN A 54 -11.95 -9.72 2.34
C GLN A 54 -10.71 -8.84 2.22
N LYS A 55 -9.58 -9.41 1.78
CA LYS A 55 -8.36 -8.65 1.50
C LYS A 55 -8.65 -7.55 0.48
N GLN A 56 -9.35 -7.85 -0.62
CA GLN A 56 -9.68 -6.88 -1.65
C GLN A 56 -10.60 -5.77 -1.14
N VAL A 57 -11.55 -6.08 -0.28
CA VAL A 57 -12.41 -5.09 0.37
C VAL A 57 -11.57 -4.15 1.24
N PHE A 58 -10.72 -4.71 2.11
CA PHE A 58 -9.86 -3.92 3.00
C PHE A 58 -8.89 -3.04 2.21
N TRP A 59 -8.26 -3.59 1.18
CA TRP A 59 -7.40 -2.88 0.25
C TRP A 59 -8.11 -1.65 -0.40
N ARG A 60 -9.34 -1.86 -0.87
CA ARG A 60 -10.13 -0.78 -1.49
C ARG A 60 -10.56 0.29 -0.48
N LEU A 61 -10.83 -0.08 0.76
CA LEU A 61 -11.08 0.87 1.85
C LEU A 61 -9.84 1.73 2.10
N LEU A 62 -8.66 1.13 2.27
CA LEU A 62 -7.40 1.86 2.49
C LEU A 62 -7.05 2.80 1.32
N LEU A 63 -7.44 2.46 0.10
CA LEU A 63 -7.28 3.31 -1.08
C LEU A 63 -8.41 4.34 -1.24
N ASN A 64 -9.32 4.44 -0.28
CA ASN A 64 -10.50 5.30 -0.34
C ASN A 64 -11.38 5.06 -1.59
N LYS A 65 -11.40 3.83 -2.10
CA LYS A 65 -12.26 3.40 -3.21
C LYS A 65 -13.61 2.86 -2.73
N LEU A 66 -13.68 2.49 -1.46
CA LEU A 66 -14.89 2.11 -0.74
C LEU A 66 -15.02 2.95 0.52
N LYS A 67 -16.25 3.07 1.02
CA LYS A 67 -16.52 3.69 2.32
C LYS A 67 -16.96 2.61 3.31
N PRO A 68 -16.52 2.67 4.57
CA PRO A 68 -17.02 1.74 5.57
C PRO A 68 -18.54 1.89 5.73
N LYS A 69 -19.22 0.82 6.07
CA LYS A 69 -20.66 0.83 6.38
C LYS A 69 -20.91 1.31 7.80
N SER A 70 -20.00 0.99 8.72
CA SER A 70 -20.00 1.55 10.08
C SER A 70 -18.55 1.73 10.57
N GLY A 71 -18.40 2.47 11.68
CA GLY A 71 -17.10 2.82 12.22
C GLY A 71 -16.40 3.94 11.45
N LEU A 72 -15.11 4.08 11.68
CA LEU A 72 -14.30 5.16 11.16
C LEU A 72 -13.06 4.63 10.44
N LEU A 73 -12.80 5.13 9.24
CA LEU A 73 -11.51 5.07 8.58
C LEU A 73 -11.00 6.50 8.36
N GLU A 74 -9.98 6.87 9.09
CA GLU A 74 -9.35 8.17 9.01
C GLU A 74 -7.95 8.04 8.40
N ILE A 75 -7.74 8.67 7.26
CA ILE A 75 -6.41 8.86 6.67
C ILE A 75 -6.02 10.31 6.93
N GLN A 76 -4.90 10.51 7.63
CA GLN A 76 -4.47 11.84 8.05
C GLN A 76 -4.27 12.77 6.85
N SER A 77 -4.58 14.05 7.04
CA SER A 77 -4.43 15.06 5.99
C SER A 77 -3.00 15.10 5.43
N GLY A 78 -2.89 15.10 4.12
CA GLY A 78 -1.60 15.07 3.40
C GLY A 78 -0.91 13.72 3.37
N VAL A 79 -1.51 12.66 3.93
CA VAL A 79 -1.03 11.29 3.79
C VAL A 79 -1.50 10.72 2.46
N LEU A 80 -0.54 10.26 1.69
CA LEU A 80 -0.78 9.56 0.45
C LEU A 80 -0.61 8.08 0.65
N VAL A 81 -1.72 7.34 0.45
CA VAL A 81 -1.73 5.89 0.39
C VAL A 81 -1.66 5.45 -1.07
N TYR A 82 -0.71 4.62 -1.39
CA TYR A 82 -0.54 4.09 -2.75
C TYR A 82 -0.34 2.58 -2.73
N SER A 83 -0.88 1.92 -3.75
CA SER A 83 -0.57 0.52 -4.02
C SER A 83 0.39 0.39 -5.20
N ASP A 84 1.19 -0.66 -5.20
CA ASP A 84 2.07 -1.02 -6.31
C ASP A 84 1.28 -1.25 -7.61
N GLU A 85 0.10 -1.86 -7.51
CA GLU A 85 -0.81 -2.03 -8.65
C GLU A 85 -1.26 -0.68 -9.25
N MET A 86 -1.59 0.30 -8.40
CA MET A 86 -2.01 1.63 -8.86
C MET A 86 -0.93 2.38 -9.62
N LEU A 87 0.33 2.24 -9.21
CA LEU A 87 1.44 2.88 -9.91
C LEU A 87 1.60 2.30 -11.31
N TRP A 88 1.57 0.97 -11.44
CA TRP A 88 1.69 0.33 -12.74
C TRP A 88 0.52 0.57 -13.67
N THR A 89 -0.70 0.63 -13.15
CA THR A 89 -1.89 0.88 -13.99
C THR A 89 -1.99 2.34 -14.42
N ARG A 90 -1.46 3.28 -13.64
CA ARG A 90 -1.47 4.70 -13.97
C ARG A 90 -0.25 5.14 -14.79
N ALA A 91 0.88 4.46 -14.62
CA ALA A 91 2.06 4.74 -15.42
C ALA A 91 1.81 4.36 -16.88
N ARG A 92 2.13 5.28 -17.79
CA ARG A 92 2.11 5.00 -19.23
C ARG A 92 3.34 4.19 -19.57
N ARG A 93 3.20 2.87 -19.64
CA ARG A 93 4.31 1.94 -19.81
C ARG A 93 5.07 2.13 -21.11
N ASN A 94 4.40 2.63 -22.17
CA ASN A 94 4.98 2.96 -23.46
C ASN A 94 5.75 4.29 -23.49
N GLU A 95 5.75 5.04 -22.40
CA GLU A 95 6.48 6.31 -22.24
C GLU A 95 7.66 6.14 -21.28
N GLY A 96 8.67 7.02 -21.40
CA GLY A 96 9.79 7.08 -20.49
C GLY A 96 9.41 7.56 -19.10
N LEU A 97 10.35 7.44 -18.18
CA LEU A 97 10.14 7.90 -16.80
C LEU A 97 9.95 9.42 -16.73
N ASP A 98 10.68 10.20 -17.53
CA ASP A 98 10.56 11.64 -17.60
C ASP A 98 9.13 12.07 -18.01
N ALA A 99 8.60 11.48 -19.09
CA ALA A 99 7.23 11.75 -19.55
C ALA A 99 6.18 11.30 -18.51
N ASN A 100 6.42 10.19 -17.81
CA ASN A 100 5.54 9.74 -16.73
C ASN A 100 5.56 10.66 -15.51
N LEU A 101 6.69 11.28 -15.19
CA LEU A 101 6.81 12.24 -14.09
C LEU A 101 6.23 13.61 -14.44
N GLU A 102 6.41 14.04 -15.70
CA GLU A 102 5.83 15.26 -16.24
C GLU A 102 4.33 15.11 -16.49
N SER A 103 3.93 13.92 -16.97
CA SER A 103 2.53 13.63 -17.20
C SER A 103 1.78 13.55 -15.87
N LYS A 104 0.63 14.06 -15.90
CA LYS A 104 -0.43 14.21 -14.90
C LYS A 104 -0.74 13.01 -13.99
N ILE A 105 0.09 11.96 -13.91
CA ILE A 105 -0.08 10.91 -12.89
C ILE A 105 -0.16 11.55 -11.49
N PHE A 106 0.54 12.66 -11.31
CA PHE A 106 0.60 13.40 -10.06
C PHE A 106 -0.15 14.74 -10.10
N GLU A 107 -0.75 15.14 -11.22
CA GLU A 107 -1.43 16.44 -11.39
C GLU A 107 -2.64 16.66 -10.49
N ALA A 108 -3.35 15.63 -10.13
CA ALA A 108 -4.49 15.74 -9.21
C ALA A 108 -4.07 16.12 -7.77
N ARG A 109 -2.83 16.62 -7.58
CA ARG A 109 -2.26 16.87 -6.27
C ARG A 109 -1.66 18.27 -6.20
N PRO A 110 -2.48 19.27 -5.80
CA PRO A 110 -2.10 20.66 -5.73
C PRO A 110 -0.84 20.94 -4.91
N TRP A 111 -0.52 20.08 -3.94
CA TRP A 111 0.67 20.22 -3.10
C TRP A 111 1.99 19.82 -3.78
N LEU A 112 1.95 19.13 -4.93
CA LEU A 112 3.12 18.86 -5.75
C LEU A 112 3.44 20.04 -6.69
N ASN A 113 2.43 20.83 -7.04
CA ASN A 113 2.58 21.95 -7.99
C ASN A 113 3.45 23.10 -7.49
N GLY A 114 3.77 23.16 -6.21
CA GLY A 114 4.61 24.23 -5.64
C GLY A 114 6.07 23.88 -5.40
N ARG A 115 6.48 22.64 -5.61
CA ARG A 115 7.87 22.20 -5.39
C ARG A 115 8.31 21.37 -6.58
N MET A 116 9.13 21.93 -7.44
CA MET A 116 9.87 21.17 -8.44
C MET A 116 10.59 20.03 -7.72
N VAL A 117 10.08 18.81 -7.92
CA VAL A 117 10.81 17.64 -7.48
C VAL A 117 12.04 17.57 -8.36
N ASN A 118 13.23 17.65 -7.78
CA ASN A 118 14.45 17.47 -8.55
C ASN A 118 14.54 15.98 -8.94
N VAL A 119 13.95 15.64 -10.08
CA VAL A 119 13.93 14.29 -10.64
C VAL A 119 15.33 13.72 -10.72
N MET A 120 16.32 14.55 -11.08
CA MET A 120 17.70 14.12 -11.21
C MET A 120 18.28 13.63 -9.86
N GLN A 121 17.97 14.32 -8.77
CA GLN A 121 18.38 13.84 -7.43
C GLN A 121 17.73 12.53 -7.04
N LEU A 122 16.46 12.30 -7.43
CA LEU A 122 15.77 11.04 -7.17
C LEU A 122 16.35 9.89 -7.99
N VAL A 123 16.64 10.17 -9.26
CA VAL A 123 17.26 9.23 -10.20
C VAL A 123 18.64 8.79 -9.69
N ASP A 124 19.46 9.77 -9.28
CA ASP A 124 20.79 9.52 -8.71
C ASP A 124 20.70 8.69 -7.41
N ARG A 125 19.76 9.05 -6.53
CA ARG A 125 19.56 8.34 -5.26
C ARG A 125 19.25 6.84 -5.41
N VAL A 126 18.57 6.43 -6.47
CA VAL A 126 18.29 5.01 -6.75
C VAL A 126 19.32 4.39 -7.69
N GLY A 127 20.30 5.18 -8.15
CA GLY A 127 21.31 4.74 -9.10
C GLY A 127 20.71 4.31 -10.46
N LEU A 128 19.70 5.05 -10.94
CA LEU A 128 19.17 4.87 -12.29
C LEU A 128 19.98 5.74 -13.27
N SER A 129 20.38 5.15 -14.41
CA SER A 129 21.09 5.92 -15.43
C SER A 129 20.17 6.98 -16.07
N VAL A 130 20.67 8.22 -16.19
CA VAL A 130 19.96 9.31 -16.84
C VAL A 130 19.57 8.99 -18.27
N GLY A 131 20.39 8.24 -19.00
CA GLY A 131 20.09 7.83 -20.35
C GLY A 131 18.83 6.94 -20.50
N LEU A 132 18.36 6.37 -19.38
CA LEU A 132 17.17 5.51 -19.38
C LEU A 132 15.87 6.30 -19.21
N LEU A 133 15.92 7.57 -18.88
CA LEU A 133 14.73 8.38 -18.55
C LEU A 133 13.72 8.47 -19.69
N LYS A 134 14.20 8.48 -20.94
CA LYS A 134 13.37 8.54 -22.15
C LYS A 134 12.98 7.19 -22.72
N ILE A 135 13.55 6.11 -22.19
CA ILE A 135 13.23 4.77 -22.66
C ILE A 135 11.87 4.38 -22.08
N PRO A 136 10.94 3.84 -22.90
CA PRO A 136 9.67 3.33 -22.43
C PRO A 136 9.83 2.38 -21.25
N LEU A 137 9.03 2.58 -20.19
CA LEU A 137 9.15 1.81 -18.94
C LEU A 137 9.06 0.29 -19.18
N GLU A 138 8.24 -0.14 -20.14
CA GLU A 138 8.07 -1.55 -20.51
C GLU A 138 9.33 -2.17 -21.16
N LYS A 139 10.21 -1.33 -21.74
CA LYS A 139 11.46 -1.76 -22.40
C LYS A 139 12.67 -1.77 -21.47
N LEU A 140 12.51 -1.25 -20.25
CA LEU A 140 13.57 -1.30 -19.24
C LEU A 140 13.72 -2.72 -18.72
N GLN A 141 14.95 -3.06 -18.32
CA GLN A 141 15.21 -4.29 -17.58
C GLN A 141 14.50 -4.26 -16.23
N ALA A 142 14.14 -5.41 -15.68
CA ALA A 142 13.37 -5.52 -14.43
C ALA A 142 13.98 -4.70 -13.26
N ARG A 143 15.31 -4.65 -13.15
CA ARG A 143 16.02 -3.84 -12.15
C ARG A 143 15.80 -2.34 -12.36
N ASP A 144 15.86 -1.87 -13.59
CA ASP A 144 15.69 -0.47 -13.93
C ASP A 144 14.22 -0.05 -13.87
N GLN A 145 13.29 -0.97 -14.18
CA GLN A 145 11.87 -0.76 -13.93
C GLN A 145 11.58 -0.55 -12.44
N LEU A 146 12.17 -1.37 -11.56
CA LEU A 146 12.04 -1.20 -10.11
C LEU A 146 12.58 0.17 -9.67
N LYS A 147 13.76 0.57 -10.15
CA LYS A 147 14.34 1.89 -9.84
C LYS A 147 13.46 3.03 -10.32
N ALA A 148 12.94 2.95 -11.55
CA ALA A 148 12.02 3.94 -12.10
C ALA A 148 10.75 4.05 -11.23
N TRP A 149 10.24 2.93 -10.79
CA TRP A 149 9.09 2.87 -9.90
C TRP A 149 9.39 3.50 -8.52
N LEU A 150 10.55 3.25 -7.94
CA LEU A 150 10.98 3.90 -6.69
C LEU A 150 11.11 5.43 -6.86
N VAL A 151 11.62 5.90 -8.02
CA VAL A 151 11.64 7.33 -8.34
C VAL A 151 10.22 7.92 -8.35
N MET A 152 9.27 7.24 -9.00
CA MET A 152 7.88 7.69 -9.03
C MET A 152 7.26 7.75 -7.63
N MET A 153 7.52 6.75 -6.77
CA MET A 153 7.07 6.72 -5.38
C MET A 153 7.61 7.91 -4.57
N MET A 154 8.91 8.19 -4.70
CA MET A 154 9.55 9.32 -4.02
C MET A 154 9.02 10.66 -4.53
N ALA A 155 8.85 10.81 -5.84
CA ALA A 155 8.29 12.00 -6.44
C ALA A 155 6.86 12.26 -5.97
N ALA A 156 6.05 11.21 -5.86
CA ALA A 156 4.70 11.28 -5.32
C ALA A 156 4.64 11.53 -3.81
N LYS A 157 5.77 11.47 -3.10
CA LYS A 157 5.84 11.62 -1.64
C LYS A 157 4.89 10.67 -0.90
N VAL A 158 4.80 9.43 -1.37
CA VAL A 158 3.99 8.39 -0.75
C VAL A 158 4.38 8.24 0.72
N LYS A 159 3.37 8.14 1.59
CA LYS A 159 3.56 7.97 3.03
C LYS A 159 3.14 6.58 3.51
N VAL A 160 2.15 5.98 2.87
CA VAL A 160 1.76 4.61 3.13
C VAL A 160 1.78 3.84 1.81
N TRP A 161 2.55 2.78 1.80
CA TRP A 161 2.72 1.94 0.63
C TRP A 161 2.09 0.56 0.85
N LEU A 162 1.08 0.25 0.07
CA LEU A 162 0.45 -1.06 0.05
C LEU A 162 1.13 -1.91 -1.03
N VAL A 163 1.71 -3.03 -0.66
CA VAL A 163 2.53 -3.88 -1.53
C VAL A 163 1.99 -5.29 -1.54
N ASP A 164 1.53 -5.75 -2.69
CA ASP A 164 1.06 -7.12 -2.88
C ASP A 164 1.70 -7.78 -4.11
N THR A 165 1.39 -7.25 -5.30
CA THR A 165 1.78 -7.86 -6.58
C THR A 165 3.29 -7.81 -6.79
N LEU A 166 3.92 -6.70 -6.45
CA LEU A 166 5.36 -6.52 -6.61
C LEU A 166 6.14 -7.53 -5.78
N MET A 167 5.67 -7.80 -4.56
CA MET A 167 6.31 -8.74 -3.64
C MET A 167 6.32 -10.18 -4.17
N LYS A 168 5.28 -10.55 -4.91
CA LYS A 168 5.20 -11.89 -5.55
C LYS A 168 6.18 -12.03 -6.71
N GLN A 169 6.52 -10.93 -7.37
CA GLN A 169 7.31 -10.92 -8.60
C GLN A 169 8.80 -10.62 -8.39
N ILE A 170 9.17 -10.00 -7.28
CA ILE A 170 10.55 -9.59 -7.00
C ILE A 170 11.36 -10.73 -6.39
N HIS A 171 12.53 -10.99 -7.00
CA HIS A 171 13.49 -12.01 -6.56
C HIS A 171 14.94 -11.51 -6.66
N GLY A 172 15.86 -12.19 -5.96
CA GLY A 172 17.30 -12.00 -6.09
C GLY A 172 17.78 -10.58 -5.81
N GLU A 173 18.53 -9.98 -6.71
CA GLU A 173 19.12 -8.64 -6.53
C GLU A 173 18.06 -7.52 -6.48
N ASN A 174 16.95 -7.67 -7.19
CA ASN A 174 15.87 -6.69 -7.14
C ASN A 174 15.21 -6.65 -5.75
N LEU A 175 15.13 -7.80 -5.08
CA LEU A 175 14.67 -7.87 -3.71
C LEU A 175 15.64 -7.14 -2.77
N LYS A 176 16.95 -7.35 -2.90
CA LYS A 176 17.96 -6.64 -2.11
C LYS A 176 17.85 -5.12 -2.27
N LEU A 177 17.75 -4.65 -3.53
CA LEU A 177 17.58 -3.22 -3.82
C LEU A 177 16.32 -2.64 -3.15
N LEU A 178 15.20 -3.36 -3.24
CA LEU A 178 13.96 -2.95 -2.59
C LEU A 178 14.12 -2.89 -1.07
N MET A 179 14.78 -3.89 -0.48
CA MET A 179 15.02 -3.97 0.97
C MET A 179 15.91 -2.83 1.46
N GLU A 180 16.99 -2.53 0.74
CA GLU A 180 17.87 -1.39 1.02
C GLU A 180 17.10 -0.07 0.99
N TRP A 181 16.27 0.11 -0.03
CA TRP A 181 15.46 1.32 -0.14
C TRP A 181 14.44 1.42 1.00
N LEU A 182 13.74 0.32 1.30
CA LEU A 182 12.73 0.27 2.37
C LEU A 182 13.32 0.53 3.75
N SER A 183 14.56 0.13 4.00
CA SER A 183 15.23 0.41 5.27
C SER A 183 15.35 1.92 5.55
N GLY A 184 15.50 2.74 4.50
CA GLY A 184 15.55 4.20 4.59
C GLY A 184 14.21 4.91 4.39
N PHE A 185 13.14 4.17 4.15
CA PHE A 185 11.82 4.75 3.91
C PHE A 185 11.16 5.18 5.22
N SER A 186 10.91 6.47 5.39
CA SER A 186 10.33 7.03 6.61
C SER A 186 8.81 6.88 6.73
N GLY A 187 8.13 6.45 5.67
CA GLY A 187 6.70 6.13 5.69
C GLY A 187 6.43 4.74 6.25
N ALA A 188 5.18 4.33 6.22
CA ALA A 188 4.78 2.96 6.52
C ALA A 188 4.62 2.13 5.25
N TRP A 189 4.86 0.85 5.33
CA TRP A 189 4.48 -0.07 4.29
C TRP A 189 3.69 -1.23 4.87
N VAL A 190 2.73 -1.68 4.07
CA VAL A 190 1.81 -2.75 4.43
C VAL A 190 1.87 -3.78 3.31
N THR A 191 2.22 -4.99 3.63
CA THR A 191 2.19 -6.12 2.69
C THR A 191 1.06 -7.07 3.05
N PHE A 192 0.64 -7.88 2.07
CA PHE A 192 -0.42 -8.85 2.22
C PHE A 192 0.11 -10.24 1.89
N LYS A 193 -0.20 -11.19 2.76
CA LYS A 193 0.24 -12.58 2.64
C LYS A 193 -0.96 -13.49 2.83
N ASP A 194 -1.16 -14.43 1.91
CA ASP A 194 -2.09 -15.54 2.10
C ASP A 194 -1.59 -16.45 3.24
N GLU A 195 -2.47 -16.87 4.13
CA GLU A 195 -2.12 -17.75 5.26
C GLU A 195 -1.42 -19.03 4.80
N THR A 196 -1.81 -19.57 3.64
CA THR A 196 -1.22 -20.79 3.07
C THR A 196 0.19 -20.61 2.51
N GLN A 197 0.64 -19.35 2.32
CA GLN A 197 1.97 -19.08 1.78
C GLN A 197 3.05 -19.21 2.86
N THR A 198 3.94 -20.16 2.67
CA THR A 198 5.08 -20.40 3.57
C THR A 198 6.30 -19.49 3.31
N GLU A 199 6.29 -18.70 2.23
CA GLU A 199 7.45 -17.88 1.87
C GLU A 199 7.63 -16.66 2.78
N GLU A 200 8.69 -16.71 3.57
CA GLU A 200 9.06 -15.69 4.57
C GLU A 200 9.99 -14.59 4.02
N LYS A 201 9.91 -14.26 2.73
CA LYS A 201 10.86 -13.32 2.09
C LYS A 201 11.04 -11.98 2.83
N PHE A 202 10.02 -11.56 3.57
CA PHE A 202 9.97 -10.23 4.19
C PHE A 202 9.82 -10.24 5.71
N THR A 203 9.62 -11.40 6.31
CA THR A 203 9.46 -11.54 7.78
C THR A 203 10.55 -10.80 8.58
N PRO A 204 11.83 -10.79 8.16
CA PRO A 204 12.87 -10.09 8.91
C PRO A 204 12.72 -8.57 9.00
N MET A 205 11.90 -7.97 8.14
CA MET A 205 11.69 -6.50 8.11
C MET A 205 10.36 -6.06 8.70
N MET A 206 9.47 -6.99 9.01
CA MET A 206 8.17 -6.65 9.56
C MET A 206 8.30 -6.27 11.03
N THR A 207 7.68 -5.16 11.40
CA THR A 207 7.57 -4.73 12.81
C THR A 207 6.37 -5.38 13.49
N SER A 208 5.37 -5.77 12.71
CA SER A 208 4.16 -6.42 13.21
C SER A 208 3.47 -7.27 12.14
N SER A 209 2.72 -8.26 12.59
CA SER A 209 1.79 -9.02 11.76
C SER A 209 0.38 -8.89 12.31
N VAL A 210 -0.59 -8.86 11.41
CA VAL A 210 -2.02 -8.72 11.71
C VAL A 210 -2.75 -9.78 10.91
N HIS A 211 -3.62 -10.56 11.56
CA HIS A 211 -4.39 -11.61 10.91
C HIS A 211 -5.83 -11.14 10.65
N LEU A 212 -6.24 -11.21 9.41
CA LEU A 212 -7.60 -10.98 8.96
C LEU A 212 -8.29 -12.34 8.77
N HIS A 213 -9.19 -12.68 9.69
CA HIS A 213 -9.89 -13.96 9.72
C HIS A 213 -11.11 -13.99 8.80
N ARG A 214 -11.56 -15.20 8.43
CA ARG A 214 -12.74 -15.39 7.58
C ARG A 214 -14.03 -14.81 8.13
N ASP A 215 -14.14 -14.68 9.44
CA ASP A 215 -15.29 -14.01 10.07
C ASP A 215 -15.24 -12.48 9.98
N GLY A 216 -14.24 -11.94 9.28
CA GLY A 216 -14.02 -10.52 9.10
C GLY A 216 -13.36 -9.83 10.29
N SER A 217 -12.97 -10.58 11.34
CA SER A 217 -12.29 -10.03 12.51
C SER A 217 -10.79 -9.88 12.28
N LEU A 218 -10.16 -9.03 13.12
CA LEU A 218 -8.73 -8.76 13.10
C LEU A 218 -8.09 -9.20 14.41
N THR A 219 -7.01 -9.99 14.33
CA THR A 219 -6.14 -10.27 15.48
C THR A 219 -4.72 -9.85 15.17
N GLY A 220 -4.05 -9.25 16.13
CA GLY A 220 -2.67 -8.76 15.98
C GLY A 220 -2.25 -7.96 17.19
N PRO A 221 -1.07 -7.36 17.18
CA PRO A 221 -0.64 -6.53 18.27
C PRO A 221 -1.69 -5.41 18.45
N SER A 222 -2.47 -5.56 19.52
CA SER A 222 -3.48 -4.58 19.90
C SER A 222 -2.78 -3.23 20.05
N THR A 223 -3.33 -2.22 19.37
CA THR A 223 -3.01 -0.83 19.65
C THR A 223 -3.16 -0.62 21.15
N PRO A 224 -2.19 0.01 21.85
CA PRO A 224 -2.41 0.38 23.21
C PRO A 224 -3.69 1.22 23.28
N SER A 225 -4.70 0.75 23.99
CA SER A 225 -5.94 1.47 24.22
C SER A 225 -5.56 2.81 24.82
N LEU A 226 -5.79 3.90 24.09
CA LEU A 226 -5.79 5.25 24.64
C LEU A 226 -7.04 5.39 25.54
N THR A 227 -7.08 4.62 26.63
CA THR A 227 -7.98 4.85 27.74
C THR A 227 -7.24 5.74 28.71
N GLY A 228 -7.58 7.02 28.68
CA GLY A 228 -7.25 7.92 29.78
C GLY A 228 -6.55 9.20 29.35
N VAL A 229 -7.28 10.21 28.96
CA VAL A 229 -7.32 11.53 29.66
C VAL A 229 -8.71 12.11 29.44
#